data_283ba11f88c38e204e61b4ec133740e1
#
_entry.id   283ba11f88c38e204e61b4ec133740e1
#
_cell.length_a   1.000
_cell.length_b   1.000
_cell.length_c   1.000
_cell.angle_alpha   90.00
_cell.angle_beta   90.00
_cell.angle_gamma   90.00
#
_symmetry.space_group_name_H-M   'P 1'
#
loop_
_entity.id
_entity.type
_entity.pdbx_description
1 polymer ?
#
loop_
_entity_poly.entity_id
_entity_poly.type
_entity_poly.pdbx_seq_one_letter_code
_entity_poly.pdbx_strand_id
1 'polypeptide(L)'
;MEPTTLPSPTSAAIQLKSILVPVDFSDPSNQALRYAGRFAQHFGSEITLLHVVQRISVAPFPEVPPYLAFAEEDFEDAERSLQTLAAQQTLKSSAIHTVVRTGLAAHEIVEAARELDSDLIVIATHGYTGWKHLCIGSTTERVVRTAPCPVFVVREKQHELF
;
A
#
# COMPACT_ATOMS: atom_id res chain seq x y z
N MET A 1 -18.91 -12.24 -51.04
CA MET A 1 -18.89 -12.16 -49.57
C MET A 1 -17.43 -12.11 -49.17
N GLU A 2 -16.92 -10.92 -48.90
CA GLU A 2 -15.51 -10.77 -48.45
C GLU A 2 -15.43 -11.07 -46.95
N PRO A 3 -14.39 -11.77 -46.49
CA PRO A 3 -14.22 -12.03 -45.07
C PRO A 3 -13.82 -10.73 -44.36
N THR A 4 -14.66 -10.27 -43.46
CA THR A 4 -14.36 -9.16 -42.53
C THR A 4 -13.21 -9.58 -41.63
N THR A 5 -12.00 -9.11 -41.96
CA THR A 5 -10.84 -9.28 -41.08
C THR A 5 -11.00 -8.38 -39.85
N LEU A 6 -11.27 -8.98 -38.72
CA LEU A 6 -11.23 -8.27 -37.44
C LEU A 6 -9.82 -7.72 -37.21
N PRO A 7 -9.66 -6.45 -36.81
CA PRO A 7 -8.35 -5.92 -36.47
C PRO A 7 -7.75 -6.73 -35.35
N SER A 8 -6.50 -7.19 -35.53
CA SER A 8 -5.74 -7.85 -34.47
C SER A 8 -5.67 -6.92 -33.27
N PRO A 9 -5.94 -7.39 -32.03
CA PRO A 9 -5.77 -6.55 -30.86
C PRO A 9 -4.31 -6.12 -30.81
N THR A 10 -4.06 -4.84 -30.96
CA THR A 10 -2.76 -4.26 -30.65
C THR A 10 -2.50 -4.59 -29.19
N SER A 11 -1.61 -5.55 -28.93
CA SER A 11 -1.18 -5.90 -27.58
C SER A 11 -0.43 -4.70 -26.98
N ALA A 12 -1.18 -3.76 -26.47
CA ALA A 12 -0.61 -2.73 -25.60
C ALA A 12 -0.08 -3.45 -24.36
N ALA A 13 1.24 -3.57 -24.25
CA ALA A 13 1.87 -4.14 -23.06
C ALA A 13 1.41 -3.33 -21.84
N ILE A 14 1.02 -4.05 -20.78
CA ILE A 14 0.68 -3.41 -19.51
C ILE A 14 1.91 -2.64 -19.04
N GLN A 15 1.78 -1.32 -18.90
CA GLN A 15 2.80 -0.48 -18.31
C GLN A 15 2.45 -0.24 -16.85
N LEU A 16 3.34 -0.63 -15.98
CA LEU A 16 3.22 -0.43 -14.54
C LEU A 16 4.46 0.34 -14.09
N LYS A 17 4.34 1.62 -13.82
CA LYS A 17 5.47 2.51 -13.49
C LYS A 17 5.56 2.81 -12.01
N SER A 18 4.43 2.98 -11.33
CA SER A 18 4.33 3.40 -9.94
C SER A 18 3.45 2.44 -9.14
N ILE A 19 4.02 1.85 -8.10
CA ILE A 19 3.34 0.93 -7.19
C ILE A 19 3.30 1.53 -5.78
N LEU A 20 2.11 1.73 -5.24
CA LEU A 20 1.93 2.14 -3.84
C LEU A 20 1.74 0.91 -2.95
N VAL A 21 2.51 0.84 -1.87
CA VAL A 21 2.46 -0.25 -0.89
C VAL A 21 2.20 0.32 0.49
N PRO A 22 0.96 0.29 0.98
CA PRO A 22 0.65 0.60 2.36
C PRO A 22 1.24 -0.46 3.30
N VAL A 23 1.98 -0.02 4.33
CA VAL A 23 2.60 -0.90 5.33
C VAL A 23 2.25 -0.44 6.74
N ASP A 24 2.01 -1.41 7.62
CA ASP A 24 1.82 -1.22 9.05
C ASP A 24 2.84 -2.01 9.88
N PHE A 25 3.93 -2.42 9.23
CA PHE A 25 5.03 -3.22 9.77
C PHE A 25 4.64 -4.64 10.23
N SER A 26 3.42 -5.08 9.97
CA SER A 26 2.98 -6.46 10.22
C SER A 26 3.55 -7.45 9.18
N ASP A 27 3.58 -8.75 9.53
CA ASP A 27 3.98 -9.81 8.58
C ASP A 27 3.13 -9.83 7.31
N PRO A 28 1.78 -9.66 7.36
CA PRO A 28 0.99 -9.54 6.16
C PRO A 28 1.38 -8.36 5.26
N SER A 29 1.64 -7.18 5.83
CA SER A 29 2.06 -6.03 5.04
C SER A 29 3.46 -6.22 4.43
N ASN A 30 4.38 -6.87 5.14
CA ASN A 30 5.68 -7.27 4.61
C ASN A 30 5.54 -8.30 3.47
N GLN A 31 4.54 -9.18 3.55
CA GLN A 31 4.24 -10.09 2.44
C GLN A 31 3.73 -9.33 1.21
N ALA A 32 2.84 -8.36 1.39
CA ALA A 32 2.39 -7.50 0.29
C ALA A 32 3.58 -6.77 -0.38
N LEU A 33 4.53 -6.28 0.40
CA LEU A 33 5.76 -5.67 -0.11
C LEU A 33 6.59 -6.65 -0.95
N ARG A 34 6.71 -7.93 -0.55
CA ARG A 34 7.41 -8.94 -1.36
C ARG A 34 6.76 -9.14 -2.73
N TYR A 35 5.42 -9.15 -2.81
CA TYR A 35 4.72 -9.21 -4.11
C TYR A 35 4.96 -7.95 -4.94
N ALA A 36 4.85 -6.78 -4.32
CA ALA A 36 5.15 -5.51 -5.01
C ALA A 36 6.57 -5.48 -5.56
N GLY A 37 7.55 -5.98 -4.79
CA GLY A 37 8.93 -6.09 -5.25
C GLY A 37 9.10 -6.96 -6.50
N ARG A 38 8.34 -8.05 -6.61
CA ARG A 38 8.37 -8.90 -7.80
C ARG A 38 7.72 -8.23 -9.02
N PHE A 39 6.61 -7.51 -8.82
CA PHE A 39 6.02 -6.69 -9.88
C PHE A 39 7.01 -5.61 -10.32
N ALA A 40 7.61 -4.90 -9.38
CA ALA A 40 8.57 -3.85 -9.69
C ALA A 40 9.77 -4.38 -10.49
N GLN A 41 10.32 -5.55 -10.14
CA GLN A 41 11.40 -6.19 -10.90
C GLN A 41 10.96 -6.61 -12.30
N HIS A 42 9.73 -7.06 -12.47
CA HIS A 42 9.23 -7.53 -13.78
C HIS A 42 8.90 -6.39 -14.72
N PHE A 43 8.27 -5.33 -14.19
CA PHE A 43 7.79 -4.19 -15.01
C PHE A 43 8.76 -3.01 -15.02
N GLY A 44 9.79 -2.99 -14.17
CA GLY A 44 10.67 -1.84 -14.00
C GLY A 44 10.00 -0.69 -13.24
N SER A 45 9.07 -1.02 -12.33
CA SER A 45 8.28 -0.02 -11.58
C SER A 45 9.06 0.55 -10.41
N GLU A 46 8.74 1.78 -10.02
CA GLU A 46 9.12 2.35 -8.73
C GLU A 46 8.12 1.93 -7.65
N ILE A 47 8.59 1.82 -6.40
CA ILE A 47 7.75 1.49 -5.25
C ILE A 47 7.71 2.69 -4.32
N THR A 48 6.51 3.09 -3.89
CA THR A 48 6.34 3.99 -2.75
C THR A 48 5.77 3.22 -1.58
N LEU A 49 6.55 3.13 -0.48
CA LEU A 49 6.08 2.61 0.79
C LEU A 49 5.34 3.73 1.52
N LEU A 50 4.11 3.47 1.93
CA LEU A 50 3.29 4.41 2.68
C LEU A 50 2.98 3.84 4.06
N HIS A 51 3.33 4.58 5.11
CA HIS A 51 2.82 4.32 6.45
C HIS A 51 1.88 5.44 6.89
N VAL A 52 0.76 5.06 7.51
CA VAL A 52 -0.21 6.02 8.02
C VAL A 52 -0.28 5.91 9.54
N VAL A 53 0.22 6.95 10.20
CA VAL A 53 0.07 7.12 11.66
C VAL A 53 -1.39 7.48 11.93
N GLN A 54 -2.11 6.56 12.56
CA GLN A 54 -3.53 6.75 12.84
C GLN A 54 -3.71 7.74 13.99
N ARG A 55 -4.55 8.73 13.77
CA ARG A 55 -5.00 9.60 14.86
C ARG A 55 -5.94 8.83 15.78
N ILE A 56 -5.47 8.45 16.94
CA ILE A 56 -6.37 8.01 18.01
C ILE A 56 -7.05 9.27 18.51
N SER A 57 -8.29 9.51 18.06
CA SER A 57 -9.15 10.52 18.68
C SER A 57 -9.53 9.98 20.06
N VAL A 58 -8.71 10.28 21.06
CA VAL A 58 -9.15 10.11 22.45
C VAL A 58 -10.31 11.07 22.62
N ALA A 59 -11.50 10.54 22.97
CA ALA A 59 -12.62 11.37 23.36
C ALA A 59 -12.13 12.42 24.37
N PRO A 60 -12.60 13.67 24.30
CA PRO A 60 -12.05 14.74 25.12
C PRO A 60 -12.30 14.43 26.59
N PHE A 61 -11.32 13.85 27.24
CA PHE A 61 -11.20 13.96 28.67
C PHE A 61 -10.82 15.42 28.95
N PRO A 62 -11.59 16.18 29.70
CA PRO A 62 -11.37 17.61 29.87
C PRO A 62 -10.01 17.98 30.49
N GLU A 63 -9.25 16.98 30.92
CA GLU A 63 -7.95 17.14 31.57
C GLU A 63 -6.74 16.84 30.66
N VAL A 64 -6.95 16.37 29.43
CA VAL A 64 -5.84 16.07 28.49
C VAL A 64 -5.82 17.12 27.39
N PRO A 65 -4.77 17.94 27.33
CA PRO A 65 -4.64 18.93 26.27
C PRO A 65 -4.63 18.27 24.89
N PRO A 66 -5.35 18.84 23.88
CA PRO A 66 -5.48 18.23 22.55
C PRO A 66 -4.16 18.02 21.80
N TYR A 67 -3.09 18.70 22.19
CA TYR A 67 -1.76 18.58 21.58
C TYR A 67 -0.94 17.36 22.06
N LEU A 68 -1.37 16.68 23.14
CA LEU A 68 -0.73 15.44 23.59
C LEU A 68 -1.20 14.19 22.83
N ALA A 69 -2.13 14.34 21.88
CA ALA A 69 -2.64 13.23 21.09
C ALA A 69 -1.67 12.76 19.97
N PHE A 70 -0.56 13.46 19.76
CA PHE A 70 0.50 13.12 18.81
C PHE A 70 1.83 13.48 19.41
N ALA A 71 2.64 12.50 19.71
CA ALA A 71 4.04 12.72 19.85
C ALA A 71 4.61 12.92 18.42
N GLU A 72 5.30 14.02 18.17
CA GLU A 72 6.19 14.16 16.99
C GLU A 72 7.09 12.93 16.88
N GLU A 73 7.41 12.33 18.00
CA GLU A 73 8.11 11.09 18.20
C GLU A 73 7.49 9.90 17.44
N ASP A 74 6.15 9.76 17.41
CA ASP A 74 5.47 8.70 16.65
C ASP A 74 5.69 8.82 15.14
N PHE A 75 5.75 10.05 14.63
CA PHE A 75 5.99 10.32 13.22
C PHE A 75 7.46 10.06 12.84
N GLU A 76 8.40 10.53 13.64
CA GLU A 76 9.84 10.29 13.44
C GLU A 76 10.20 8.80 13.54
N ASP A 77 9.58 8.08 14.48
CA ASP A 77 9.74 6.64 14.63
C ASP A 77 9.19 5.88 13.43
N ALA A 78 8.05 6.30 12.90
CA ALA A 78 7.46 5.75 11.69
C ALA A 78 8.36 5.99 10.47
N GLU A 79 8.91 7.20 10.31
CA GLU A 79 9.86 7.50 9.22
C GLU A 79 11.11 6.63 9.29
N ARG A 80 11.73 6.52 10.48
CA ARG A 80 12.93 5.68 10.68
C ARG A 80 12.64 4.21 10.38
N SER A 81 11.49 3.71 10.83
CA SER A 81 11.08 2.33 10.58
C SER A 81 10.84 2.07 9.10
N LEU A 82 10.20 3.01 8.41
CA LEU A 82 9.91 2.90 6.98
C LEU A 82 11.19 2.96 6.14
N GLN A 83 12.12 3.85 6.47
CA GLN A 83 13.44 3.94 5.83
C GLN A 83 14.25 2.65 6.04
N THR A 84 14.22 2.09 7.26
CA THR A 84 14.87 0.81 7.57
C THR A 84 14.28 -0.31 6.73
N LEU A 85 12.96 -0.38 6.64
CA LEU A 85 12.27 -1.38 5.81
C LEU A 85 12.64 -1.23 4.33
N ALA A 86 12.69 -0.01 3.81
CA ALA A 86 13.11 0.27 2.43
C ALA A 86 14.56 -0.17 2.17
N ALA A 87 15.47 0.12 3.09
CA ALA A 87 16.89 -0.25 2.97
C ALA A 87 17.13 -1.78 3.00
N GLN A 88 16.25 -2.54 3.65
CA GLN A 88 16.30 -4.00 3.67
C GLN A 88 15.87 -4.66 2.36
N GLN A 89 15.21 -3.91 1.49
CA GLN A 89 14.74 -4.45 0.20
C GLN A 89 15.88 -4.49 -0.82
N THR A 90 16.27 -5.68 -1.22
CA THR A 90 17.29 -5.90 -2.27
C THR A 90 16.65 -5.86 -3.67
N LEU A 91 16.10 -4.72 -4.06
CA LEU A 91 15.53 -4.54 -5.40
C LEU A 91 16.61 -3.98 -6.31
N LYS A 92 17.18 -4.83 -7.17
CA LYS A 92 18.36 -4.50 -8.00
C LYS A 92 18.13 -3.41 -9.04
N SER A 93 16.89 -2.98 -9.30
CA SER A 93 16.58 -2.09 -10.44
C SER A 93 15.45 -1.09 -10.18
N SER A 94 14.83 -1.11 -9.00
CA SER A 94 13.67 -0.26 -8.70
C SER A 94 13.97 0.74 -7.60
N ALA A 95 13.60 2.01 -7.80
CA ALA A 95 13.65 3.01 -6.76
C ALA A 95 12.56 2.69 -5.69
N ILE A 96 12.91 2.87 -4.42
CA ILE A 96 11.97 2.80 -3.31
C ILE A 96 11.91 4.16 -2.64
N HIS A 97 10.71 4.72 -2.61
CA HIS A 97 10.39 5.96 -1.91
C HIS A 97 9.63 5.65 -0.62
N THR A 98 9.72 6.53 0.34
CA THR A 98 9.02 6.39 1.62
C THR A 98 8.18 7.62 1.90
N VAL A 99 6.95 7.41 2.34
CA VAL A 99 6.00 8.48 2.70
C VAL A 99 5.32 8.11 4.00
N VAL A 100 5.30 9.02 4.96
CA VAL A 100 4.51 8.91 6.18
C VAL A 100 3.40 9.95 6.12
N ARG A 101 2.18 9.54 6.47
CA ARG A 101 1.01 10.41 6.58
C ARG A 101 0.33 10.24 7.92
N THR A 102 -0.50 11.19 8.29
CA THR A 102 -1.31 11.11 9.53
C THR A 102 -2.78 11.22 9.18
N GLY A 103 -3.59 10.31 9.69
CA GLY A 103 -5.04 10.36 9.44
C GLY A 103 -5.72 8.99 9.49
N LEU A 104 -6.82 8.87 8.76
CA LEU A 104 -7.53 7.61 8.57
C LEU A 104 -6.84 6.80 7.47
N ALA A 105 -6.30 5.64 7.79
CA ALA A 105 -5.47 4.85 6.90
C ALA A 105 -6.09 4.67 5.49
N ALA A 106 -7.35 4.26 5.39
CA ALA A 106 -7.99 4.05 4.10
C ALA A 106 -8.11 5.33 3.27
N HIS A 107 -8.34 6.47 3.91
CA HIS A 107 -8.41 7.77 3.24
C HIS A 107 -7.03 8.19 2.73
N GLU A 108 -6.04 8.17 3.61
CA GLU A 108 -4.68 8.59 3.27
C GLU A 108 -4.03 7.72 2.18
N ILE A 109 -4.34 6.42 2.15
CA ILE A 109 -3.89 5.52 1.09
C ILE A 109 -4.46 5.93 -0.26
N VAL A 110 -5.76 6.23 -0.31
CA VAL A 110 -6.43 6.61 -1.56
C VAL A 110 -5.96 7.98 -2.05
N GLU A 111 -5.80 8.95 -1.15
CA GLU A 111 -5.27 10.27 -1.52
C GLU A 111 -3.81 10.19 -1.97
N ALA A 112 -2.97 9.40 -1.29
CA ALA A 112 -1.61 9.16 -1.72
C ALA A 112 -1.55 8.53 -3.12
N ALA A 113 -2.42 7.57 -3.41
CA ALA A 113 -2.49 6.95 -4.73
C ALA A 113 -2.85 7.94 -5.84
N ARG A 114 -3.73 8.92 -5.54
CA ARG A 114 -4.07 10.00 -6.49
C ARG A 114 -2.94 10.97 -6.72
N GLU A 115 -2.35 11.47 -5.63
CA GLU A 115 -1.29 12.47 -5.69
C GLU A 115 -0.02 11.94 -6.35
N LEU A 116 0.28 10.66 -6.16
CA LEU A 116 1.44 9.99 -6.73
C LEU A 116 1.18 9.39 -8.12
N ASP A 117 -0.04 9.53 -8.64
CA ASP A 117 -0.47 8.92 -9.92
C ASP A 117 -0.09 7.43 -9.99
N SER A 118 -0.45 6.69 -8.92
CA SER A 118 -0.06 5.29 -8.78
C SER A 118 -0.83 4.40 -9.76
N ASP A 119 -0.13 3.52 -10.46
CA ASP A 119 -0.72 2.56 -11.39
C ASP A 119 -1.32 1.34 -10.68
N LEU A 120 -0.81 1.03 -9.49
CA LEU A 120 -1.23 -0.13 -8.70
C LEU A 120 -1.07 0.13 -7.20
N ILE A 121 -2.05 -0.28 -6.41
CA ILE A 121 -1.90 -0.44 -4.97
C ILE A 121 -1.73 -1.93 -4.66
N VAL A 122 -0.69 -2.29 -3.89
CA VAL A 122 -0.50 -3.66 -3.38
C VAL A 122 -0.67 -3.62 -1.86
N ILE A 123 -1.72 -4.27 -1.36
CA ILE A 123 -2.13 -4.17 0.06
C ILE A 123 -2.44 -5.53 0.65
N ALA A 124 -2.13 -5.74 1.94
CA ALA A 124 -2.50 -6.95 2.66
C ALA A 124 -3.99 -6.96 3.03
N THR A 125 -4.59 -8.13 3.17
CA THR A 125 -5.99 -8.26 3.63
C THR A 125 -6.19 -7.82 5.06
N HIS A 126 -5.17 -7.99 5.94
CA HIS A 126 -5.19 -7.68 7.36
C HIS A 126 -3.93 -6.92 7.73
N GLY A 127 -4.03 -6.08 8.74
CA GLY A 127 -2.92 -5.44 9.39
C GLY A 127 -2.73 -5.99 10.81
N TYR A 128 -2.13 -5.18 11.67
CA TYR A 128 -1.74 -5.52 13.04
C TYR A 128 -2.90 -6.02 13.93
N THR A 129 -4.15 -5.64 13.62
CA THR A 129 -5.36 -6.01 14.40
C THR A 129 -6.04 -7.30 13.91
N GLY A 130 -5.37 -8.08 13.07
CA GLY A 130 -5.91 -9.21 12.31
C GLY A 130 -6.77 -10.20 13.09
N TRP A 131 -8.06 -10.20 12.83
CA TRP A 131 -8.98 -11.30 13.16
C TRP A 131 -8.74 -12.46 12.21
N LYS A 132 -8.44 -13.64 12.76
CA LYS A 132 -7.92 -14.83 12.05
C LYS A 132 -8.86 -15.53 11.08
N HIS A 133 -10.03 -15.04 10.73
CA HIS A 133 -10.98 -15.77 9.89
C HIS A 133 -11.68 -14.89 8.84
N LEU A 134 -11.36 -15.15 7.59
CA LEU A 134 -12.14 -14.96 6.34
C LEU A 134 -12.59 -13.54 5.94
N CYS A 135 -12.35 -12.50 6.70
CA CYS A 135 -12.82 -11.15 6.38
C CYS A 135 -11.67 -10.30 5.86
N ILE A 136 -11.91 -9.52 4.81
CA ILE A 136 -11.04 -8.43 4.40
C ILE A 136 -11.14 -7.35 5.47
N GLY A 137 -10.00 -6.82 5.96
CA GLY A 137 -9.99 -5.75 6.95
C GLY A 137 -10.67 -4.48 6.43
N SER A 138 -11.26 -3.71 7.33
CA SER A 138 -12.05 -2.51 6.98
C SER A 138 -11.26 -1.48 6.15
N THR A 139 -9.96 -1.32 6.42
CA THR A 139 -9.07 -0.46 5.65
C THR A 139 -8.94 -0.96 4.21
N THR A 140 -8.63 -2.23 4.02
CA THR A 140 -8.45 -2.84 2.70
C THR A 140 -9.75 -2.83 1.91
N GLU A 141 -10.88 -3.18 2.53
CA GLU A 141 -12.19 -3.11 1.88
C GLU A 141 -12.48 -1.69 1.37
N ARG A 142 -12.24 -0.69 2.20
CA ARG A 142 -12.49 0.70 1.82
C ARG A 142 -11.56 1.16 0.70
N VAL A 143 -10.28 0.80 0.74
CA VAL A 143 -9.31 1.09 -0.34
C VAL A 143 -9.78 0.46 -1.64
N VAL A 144 -10.14 -0.83 -1.66
CA VAL A 144 -10.64 -1.53 -2.86
C VAL A 144 -11.85 -0.82 -3.48
N ARG A 145 -12.74 -0.28 -2.65
CA ARG A 145 -13.96 0.42 -3.11
C ARG A 145 -13.71 1.81 -3.68
N THR A 146 -12.63 2.50 -3.25
CA THR A 146 -12.47 3.94 -3.51
C THR A 146 -11.15 4.31 -4.18
N ALA A 147 -10.27 3.34 -4.41
CA ALA A 147 -8.98 3.56 -5.05
C ALA A 147 -9.13 4.11 -6.48
N PRO A 148 -8.24 5.03 -6.90
CA PRO A 148 -8.23 5.57 -8.27
C PRO A 148 -7.61 4.61 -9.30
N CYS A 149 -6.94 3.55 -8.85
CA CYS A 149 -6.24 2.57 -9.67
C CYS A 149 -6.55 1.14 -9.22
N PRO A 150 -6.15 0.10 -9.98
CA PRO A 150 -6.26 -1.29 -9.58
C PRO A 150 -5.63 -1.56 -8.21
N VAL A 151 -6.22 -2.51 -7.46
CA VAL A 151 -5.75 -2.92 -6.14
C VAL A 151 -5.47 -4.42 -6.14
N PHE A 152 -4.25 -4.79 -5.85
CA PHE A 152 -3.83 -6.17 -5.65
C PHE A 152 -3.84 -6.48 -4.15
N VAL A 153 -4.75 -7.38 -3.75
CA VAL A 153 -4.95 -7.74 -2.34
C VAL A 153 -4.22 -9.04 -2.04
N VAL A 154 -3.27 -8.99 -1.10
CA VAL A 154 -2.45 -10.14 -0.68
C VAL A 154 -3.02 -10.76 0.58
N ARG A 155 -3.27 -12.06 0.56
CA ARG A 155 -3.76 -12.85 1.71
C ARG A 155 -2.59 -13.50 2.45
N GLU A 156 -2.73 -13.66 3.78
CA GLU A 156 -1.71 -14.27 4.64
C GLU A 156 -1.40 -15.73 4.28
N LYS A 157 -2.42 -16.49 3.84
CA LYS A 157 -2.27 -17.88 3.44
C LYS A 157 -2.48 -18.02 1.95
N GLN A 158 -1.45 -17.85 1.17
CA GLN A 158 -1.50 -18.16 -0.24
C GLN A 158 -0.34 -19.06 -0.62
N HIS A 159 -0.62 -19.98 -1.55
CA HIS A 159 0.42 -20.61 -2.32
C HIS A 159 1.29 -19.51 -2.92
N GLU A 160 2.59 -19.62 -2.73
CA GLU A 160 3.51 -18.72 -3.40
C GLU A 160 3.28 -18.82 -4.90
N LEU A 161 3.00 -17.69 -5.55
CA LEU A 161 2.79 -17.65 -7.00
C LEU A 161 4.10 -17.86 -7.78
N PHE A 162 5.20 -18.09 -7.04
CA PHE A 162 6.54 -18.15 -7.62
C PHE A 162 7.40 -19.19 -6.92
#